data_ae43403aed47b76b13b9af6e2e169915
#
_entry.id   ae43403aed47b76b13b9af6e2e169915
#
_cell.length_a   1.000
_cell.length_b   1.000
_cell.length_c   1.000
_cell.angle_alpha   90.00
_cell.angle_beta   90.00
_cell.angle_gamma   90.00
#
_symmetry.space_group_name_H-M   'P 1'
#
loop_
_entity.id
_entity.type
_entity.pdbx_description
1 polymer ?
#
loop_
_entity_poly.entity_id
_entity_poly.type
_entity_poly.pdbx_seq_one_letter_code
_entity_poly.pdbx_strand_id
1 'polypeptide(L)'
;MKLICDGKTKSVFDAGPGKVLLKFKDQVTGTGGVIDPGANSVIGSITGKGQASLRLSRYFFEKLGVLGIPTHYLKADPGANTLLVKRADTFGQGLEFICRLEAAGSFVRRYGRYVQGGEPLDYLVEITLKDDQR
;
A
#
# COMPACT_ATOMS: atom_id res chain seq x y z
N MET A 1 20.52 4.93 -9.41
CA MET A 1 19.71 5.35 -8.24
C MET A 1 20.02 4.44 -7.05
N LYS A 2 20.15 5.01 -5.86
CA LYS A 2 20.43 4.24 -4.63
C LYS A 2 19.14 3.60 -4.13
N LEU A 3 19.16 2.29 -3.86
CA LEU A 3 18.05 1.58 -3.20
C LEU A 3 17.98 2.03 -1.73
N ILE A 4 16.80 2.45 -1.28
CA ILE A 4 16.51 2.85 0.10
C ILE A 4 15.89 1.69 0.87
N CYS A 5 14.89 1.05 0.26
CA CYS A 5 14.15 -0.06 0.88
C CYS A 5 13.66 -1.03 -0.20
N ASP A 6 13.73 -2.33 0.10
CA ASP A 6 13.13 -3.37 -0.77
C ASP A 6 11.96 -4.02 -0.05
N GLY A 7 10.77 -3.45 -0.28
CA GLY A 7 9.53 -3.99 0.28
C GLY A 7 8.99 -5.19 -0.48
N LYS A 8 7.94 -5.80 0.03
CA LYS A 8 7.30 -7.02 -0.52
C LYS A 8 6.79 -6.82 -1.95
N THR A 9 6.17 -5.66 -2.23
CA THR A 9 5.49 -5.38 -3.51
C THR A 9 6.06 -4.18 -4.26
N LYS A 10 6.96 -3.42 -3.63
CA LYS A 10 7.63 -2.25 -4.22
C LYS A 10 9.06 -2.16 -3.71
N SER A 11 9.97 -1.72 -4.58
CA SER A 11 11.30 -1.25 -4.19
C SER A 11 11.30 0.27 -4.21
N VAL A 12 11.96 0.89 -3.24
CA VAL A 12 12.04 2.34 -3.07
C VAL A 12 13.46 2.81 -3.35
N PHE A 13 13.62 3.73 -4.28
CA PHE A 13 14.91 4.29 -4.67
C PHE A 13 14.97 5.78 -4.38
N ASP A 14 16.16 6.28 -4.06
CA ASP A 14 16.43 7.71 -3.97
C ASP A 14 16.34 8.33 -5.37
N ALA A 15 15.52 9.35 -5.52
CA ALA A 15 15.32 10.09 -6.77
C ALA A 15 15.77 11.55 -6.65
N GLY A 16 16.62 11.88 -5.67
CA GLY A 16 17.12 13.22 -5.40
C GLY A 16 16.36 13.95 -4.31
N PRO A 17 16.65 15.22 -4.07
CA PRO A 17 16.13 15.98 -2.94
C PRO A 17 14.60 15.93 -2.82
N GLY A 18 14.10 15.43 -1.70
CA GLY A 18 12.67 15.38 -1.40
C GLY A 18 11.83 14.45 -2.28
N LYS A 19 12.46 13.52 -3.01
CA LYS A 19 11.76 12.60 -3.93
C LYS A 19 12.24 11.18 -3.78
N VAL A 20 11.34 10.24 -4.02
CA VAL A 20 11.63 8.82 -4.12
C VAL A 20 10.94 8.21 -5.34
N LEU A 21 11.55 7.17 -5.89
CA LEU A 21 10.99 6.39 -6.98
C LEU A 21 10.53 5.03 -6.43
N LEU A 22 9.27 4.71 -6.63
CA LEU A 22 8.68 3.42 -6.27
C LEU A 22 8.66 2.54 -7.52
N LYS A 23 9.39 1.43 -7.52
CA LYS A 23 9.31 0.41 -8.57
C LYS A 23 8.38 -0.69 -8.13
N PHE A 24 7.33 -0.90 -8.90
CA PHE A 24 6.32 -1.92 -8.61
C PHE A 24 6.83 -3.31 -9.00
N LYS A 25 6.53 -4.30 -8.16
CA LYS A 25 6.99 -5.68 -8.29
C LYS A 25 5.81 -6.61 -8.56
N ASP A 26 6.09 -7.72 -9.20
CA ASP A 26 5.09 -8.75 -9.52
C ASP A 26 4.81 -9.73 -8.35
N GLN A 27 5.54 -9.57 -7.24
CA GLN A 27 5.35 -10.40 -6.05
C GLN A 27 3.95 -10.25 -5.48
N VAL A 28 3.40 -11.39 -5.00
CA VAL A 28 2.14 -11.49 -4.29
C VAL A 28 2.38 -11.99 -2.87
N THR A 29 1.59 -11.46 -1.94
CA THR A 29 1.61 -11.88 -0.54
C THR A 29 0.52 -12.91 -0.26
N GLY A 30 0.72 -13.74 0.76
CA GLY A 30 -0.24 -14.76 1.14
C GLY A 30 0.19 -15.56 2.35
N THR A 31 -0.65 -16.53 2.72
CA THR A 31 -0.43 -17.44 3.83
C THR A 31 -0.84 -18.86 3.41
N GLY A 32 0.00 -19.86 3.70
CA GLY A 32 -0.30 -21.26 3.39
C GLY A 32 -0.54 -21.54 1.89
N GLY A 33 0.12 -20.80 0.98
CA GLY A 33 -0.06 -20.95 -0.46
C GLY A 33 -1.30 -20.22 -1.04
N VAL A 34 -2.12 -19.59 -0.20
CA VAL A 34 -3.28 -18.80 -0.62
C VAL A 34 -2.92 -17.32 -0.69
N ILE A 35 -3.27 -16.66 -1.80
CA ILE A 35 -3.04 -15.22 -1.98
C ILE A 35 -3.89 -14.44 -0.98
N ASP A 36 -3.25 -13.63 -0.17
CA ASP A 36 -3.86 -12.67 0.76
C ASP A 36 -3.07 -11.36 0.71
N PRO A 37 -3.68 -10.27 0.18
CA PRO A 37 -3.02 -8.97 0.14
C PRO A 37 -2.65 -8.39 1.50
N GLY A 38 -3.32 -8.84 2.58
CA GLY A 38 -3.05 -8.45 3.96
C GLY A 38 -1.96 -9.27 4.65
N ALA A 39 -1.43 -10.31 3.99
CA ALA A 39 -0.39 -11.15 4.57
C ALA A 39 1.00 -10.49 4.52
N ASN A 40 1.85 -10.91 5.46
CA ASN A 40 3.21 -10.38 5.60
C ASN A 40 4.28 -11.17 4.82
N SER A 41 3.94 -12.31 4.24
CA SER A 41 4.87 -13.17 3.51
C SER A 41 4.65 -13.11 2.02
N VAL A 42 5.73 -13.03 1.24
CA VAL A 42 5.68 -13.21 -0.21
C VAL A 42 5.60 -14.71 -0.50
N ILE A 43 4.59 -15.13 -1.25
CA ILE A 43 4.33 -16.53 -1.60
C ILE A 43 4.57 -16.84 -3.07
N GLY A 44 4.80 -15.85 -3.90
CA GLY A 44 5.01 -16.04 -5.33
C GLY A 44 5.03 -14.75 -6.12
N SER A 45 4.88 -14.88 -7.43
CA SER A 45 4.89 -13.77 -8.38
C SER A 45 3.85 -14.03 -9.48
N ILE A 46 3.15 -12.95 -9.90
CA ILE A 46 2.21 -12.99 -11.02
C ILE A 46 2.68 -11.95 -12.04
N THR A 47 3.07 -12.41 -13.22
CA THR A 47 3.55 -11.55 -14.30
C THR A 47 2.55 -10.45 -14.63
N GLY A 48 3.01 -9.20 -14.64
CA GLY A 48 2.19 -8.04 -14.94
C GLY A 48 1.40 -7.48 -13.76
N LYS A 49 1.42 -8.11 -12.58
CA LYS A 49 0.74 -7.61 -11.37
C LYS A 49 1.27 -6.25 -10.96
N GLY A 50 2.58 -6.04 -11.00
CA GLY A 50 3.20 -4.76 -10.68
C GLY A 50 2.73 -3.65 -11.61
N GLN A 51 2.65 -3.94 -12.92
CA GLN A 51 2.16 -2.98 -13.91
C GLN A 51 0.68 -2.64 -13.70
N ALA A 52 -0.16 -3.65 -13.42
CA ALA A 52 -1.57 -3.43 -13.12
C ALA A 52 -1.74 -2.56 -11.85
N SER A 53 -0.98 -2.86 -10.80
CA SER A 53 -0.98 -2.08 -9.56
C SER A 53 -0.52 -0.63 -9.77
N LEU A 54 0.49 -0.41 -10.61
CA LEU A 54 0.92 0.94 -10.98
C LEU A 54 -0.17 1.72 -11.72
N ARG A 55 -0.80 1.10 -12.73
CA ARG A 55 -1.87 1.74 -13.51
C ARG A 55 -3.05 2.14 -12.62
N LEU A 56 -3.44 1.25 -11.70
CA LEU A 56 -4.52 1.53 -10.75
C LEU A 56 -4.13 2.66 -9.78
N SER A 57 -2.91 2.62 -9.22
CA SER A 57 -2.41 3.69 -8.35
C SER A 57 -2.38 5.04 -9.07
N ARG A 58 -1.87 5.08 -10.31
CA ARG A 58 -1.88 6.27 -11.14
C ARG A 58 -3.29 6.82 -11.33
N TYR A 59 -4.23 5.97 -11.71
CA TYR A 59 -5.62 6.37 -11.94
C TYR A 59 -6.22 7.09 -10.71
N PHE A 60 -6.07 6.51 -9.53
CA PHE A 60 -6.60 7.12 -8.31
C PHE A 60 -5.87 8.40 -7.92
N PHE A 61 -4.55 8.46 -8.01
CA PHE A 61 -3.81 9.69 -7.72
C PHE A 61 -4.17 10.83 -8.67
N GLU A 62 -4.34 10.55 -9.96
CA GLU A 62 -4.78 11.55 -10.94
C GLU A 62 -6.22 12.02 -10.64
N LYS A 63 -7.12 11.13 -10.23
CA LYS A 63 -8.47 11.48 -9.77
C LYS A 63 -8.45 12.38 -8.52
N LEU A 64 -7.64 12.04 -7.52
CA LEU A 64 -7.47 12.86 -6.32
C LEU A 64 -6.93 14.26 -6.68
N GLY A 65 -5.99 14.34 -7.61
CA GLY A 65 -5.47 15.61 -8.11
C GLY A 65 -6.54 16.48 -8.77
N VAL A 66 -7.42 15.89 -9.57
CA VAL A 66 -8.58 16.62 -10.17
C VAL A 66 -9.53 17.16 -9.09
N LEU A 67 -9.68 16.44 -7.98
CA LEU A 67 -10.50 16.86 -6.84
C LEU A 67 -9.79 17.86 -5.91
N GLY A 68 -8.56 18.29 -6.24
CA GLY A 68 -7.78 19.21 -5.41
C GLY A 68 -7.27 18.59 -4.10
N ILE A 69 -7.31 17.25 -3.96
CA ILE A 69 -6.83 16.53 -2.77
C ILE A 69 -5.32 16.38 -2.87
N PRO A 70 -4.53 16.97 -1.95
CA PRO A 70 -3.08 16.89 -2.00
C PRO A 70 -2.59 15.47 -1.71
N THR A 71 -1.64 15.00 -2.53
CA THR A 71 -1.01 13.70 -2.37
C THR A 71 0.51 13.82 -2.55
N HIS A 72 1.24 12.74 -2.31
CA HIS A 72 2.66 12.66 -2.60
C HIS A 72 2.97 12.36 -4.08
N TYR A 73 1.97 12.06 -4.89
CA TYR A 73 2.12 11.72 -6.30
C TYR A 73 2.73 12.87 -7.12
N LEU A 74 3.68 12.53 -7.99
CA LEU A 74 4.27 13.45 -8.95
C LEU A 74 4.07 12.97 -10.40
N LYS A 75 4.49 11.73 -10.69
CA LYS A 75 4.43 11.18 -12.05
C LYS A 75 4.50 9.66 -12.03
N ALA A 76 3.75 9.02 -12.92
CA ALA A 76 3.91 7.59 -13.23
C ALA A 76 4.64 7.39 -14.57
N ASP A 77 5.46 6.35 -14.63
CA ASP A 77 6.03 5.82 -15.87
C ASP A 77 5.63 4.36 -16.03
N PRO A 78 4.57 4.08 -16.82
CA PRO A 78 4.11 2.72 -17.06
C PRO A 78 5.14 1.85 -17.81
N GLY A 79 5.97 2.44 -18.65
CA GLY A 79 7.02 1.72 -19.40
C GLY A 79 8.12 1.18 -18.49
N ALA A 80 8.55 2.00 -17.53
CA ALA A 80 9.53 1.61 -16.53
C ALA A 80 8.93 0.91 -15.31
N ASN A 81 7.61 0.82 -15.22
CA ASN A 81 6.85 0.30 -14.07
C ASN A 81 7.17 1.04 -12.75
N THR A 82 7.25 2.38 -12.82
CA THR A 82 7.66 3.22 -11.69
C THR A 82 6.72 4.37 -11.42
N LEU A 83 6.71 4.81 -10.15
CA LEU A 83 5.99 5.96 -9.65
C LEU A 83 6.96 6.91 -8.96
N LEU A 84 7.10 8.13 -9.46
CA LEU A 84 7.84 9.19 -8.80
C LEU A 84 6.91 9.89 -7.81
N VAL A 85 7.36 10.03 -6.57
CA VAL A 85 6.57 10.66 -5.50
C VAL A 85 7.44 11.60 -4.66
N LYS A 86 6.80 12.53 -3.96
CA LYS A 86 7.45 13.29 -2.89
C LYS A 86 7.85 12.33 -1.77
N ARG A 87 9.01 12.51 -1.18
CA ARG A 87 9.41 11.80 0.02
C ARG A 87 8.48 12.22 1.16
N ALA A 88 7.92 11.25 1.85
CA ALA A 88 7.15 11.45 3.07
C ALA A 88 7.92 10.85 4.25
N ASP A 89 7.90 11.54 5.35
CA ASP A 89 8.41 11.04 6.62
C ASP A 89 7.23 10.55 7.47
N THR A 90 7.43 9.45 8.18
CA THR A 90 6.42 8.88 9.07
C THR A 90 6.56 9.45 10.47
N PHE A 91 5.47 9.46 11.24
CA PHE A 91 5.52 9.82 12.66
C PHE A 91 6.18 8.69 13.47
N GLY A 92 7.32 8.95 14.07
CA GLY A 92 8.07 7.95 14.83
C GLY A 92 8.35 6.69 14.00
N GLN A 93 7.92 5.53 14.48
CA GLN A 93 8.03 4.25 13.75
C GLN A 93 6.95 4.08 12.67
N GLY A 94 6.04 5.02 12.56
CA GLY A 94 4.94 5.04 11.62
C GLY A 94 3.58 4.81 12.27
N LEU A 95 2.60 5.58 11.81
CA LEU A 95 1.18 5.40 12.14
C LEU A 95 0.42 5.01 10.89
N GLU A 96 -0.48 4.07 11.01
CA GLU A 96 -1.44 3.71 9.97
C GLU A 96 -2.81 4.30 10.34
N PHE A 97 -3.35 5.12 9.45
CA PHE A 97 -4.72 5.64 9.53
C PHE A 97 -5.58 4.79 8.61
N ILE A 98 -6.54 4.11 9.17
CA ILE A 98 -7.39 3.15 8.45
C ILE A 98 -8.84 3.59 8.60
N CYS A 99 -9.51 3.86 7.46
CA CYS A 99 -10.95 4.06 7.43
C CYS A 99 -11.61 2.77 6.91
N ARG A 100 -12.57 2.24 7.67
CA ARG A 100 -13.28 1.01 7.34
C ARG A 100 -14.75 1.28 7.07
N LEU A 101 -15.21 0.82 5.94
CA LEU A 101 -16.63 0.78 5.58
C LEU A 101 -17.27 -0.54 5.99
N GLU A 102 -16.45 -1.60 6.05
CA GLU A 102 -16.89 -2.95 6.41
C GLU A 102 -15.85 -3.62 7.31
N ALA A 103 -16.30 -4.54 8.15
CA ALA A 103 -15.46 -5.38 8.98
C ALA A 103 -14.66 -6.37 8.11
N ALA A 104 -13.35 -6.16 7.98
CA ALA A 104 -12.48 -6.99 7.15
C ALA A 104 -11.06 -7.10 7.71
N GLY A 105 -10.32 -8.12 7.27
CA GLY A 105 -8.89 -8.28 7.50
C GLY A 105 -8.52 -8.28 8.98
N SER A 106 -7.56 -7.44 9.37
CA SER A 106 -7.07 -7.35 10.75
C SER A 106 -8.13 -6.94 11.77
N PHE A 107 -9.16 -6.21 11.36
CA PHE A 107 -10.27 -5.84 12.24
C PHE A 107 -11.04 -7.09 12.69
N VAL A 108 -11.44 -7.95 11.75
CA VAL A 108 -12.13 -9.21 12.07
C VAL A 108 -11.22 -10.14 12.88
N ARG A 109 -9.92 -10.20 12.59
CA ARG A 109 -8.98 -11.00 13.40
C ARG A 109 -8.92 -10.55 14.87
N ARG A 110 -9.04 -9.24 15.14
CA ARG A 110 -9.03 -8.70 16.53
C ARG A 110 -10.40 -8.77 17.21
N TYR A 111 -11.46 -8.50 16.45
CA TYR A 111 -12.80 -8.26 17.01
C TYR A 111 -13.86 -9.27 16.56
N GLY A 112 -13.48 -10.39 15.95
CA GLY A 112 -14.40 -11.39 15.41
C GLY A 112 -15.34 -12.06 16.41
N ARG A 113 -15.16 -11.80 17.73
CA ARG A 113 -16.15 -12.19 18.75
C ARG A 113 -17.36 -11.25 18.79
N TYR A 114 -17.24 -10.04 18.22
CA TYR A 114 -18.24 -8.97 18.32
C TYR A 114 -18.78 -8.53 16.97
N VAL A 115 -18.05 -8.81 15.87
CA VAL A 115 -18.41 -8.42 14.51
C VAL A 115 -18.20 -9.57 13.55
N GLN A 116 -19.04 -9.65 12.52
CA GLN A 116 -18.89 -10.62 11.44
C GLN A 116 -18.11 -9.98 10.26
N GLY A 117 -17.41 -10.81 9.51
CA GLY A 117 -16.77 -10.34 8.26
C GLY A 117 -17.83 -9.83 7.28
N GLY A 118 -17.58 -8.65 6.68
CA GLY A 118 -18.51 -7.97 5.79
C GLY A 118 -19.58 -7.12 6.49
N GLU A 119 -19.63 -7.11 7.85
CA GLU A 119 -20.55 -6.25 8.58
C GLU A 119 -20.24 -4.77 8.30
N PRO A 120 -21.26 -3.95 7.93
CA PRO A 120 -21.07 -2.53 7.68
C PRO A 120 -20.55 -1.80 8.92
N LEU A 121 -19.56 -0.94 8.71
CA LEU A 121 -19.00 -0.05 9.72
C LEU A 121 -19.19 1.38 9.23
N ASP A 122 -19.80 2.23 10.04
CA ASP A 122 -20.10 3.61 9.69
C ASP A 122 -18.81 4.47 9.73
N TYR A 123 -17.98 4.35 8.68
CA TYR A 123 -16.71 5.07 8.53
C TYR A 123 -15.81 4.99 9.76
N LEU A 124 -15.68 3.78 10.33
CA LEU A 124 -14.81 3.58 11.48
C LEU A 124 -13.35 3.94 11.17
N VAL A 125 -12.79 4.89 11.91
CA VAL A 125 -11.38 5.28 11.78
C VAL A 125 -10.57 4.67 12.91
N GLU A 126 -9.54 3.92 12.54
CA GLU A 126 -8.53 3.39 13.46
C GLU A 126 -7.19 4.09 13.22
N ILE A 127 -6.42 4.26 14.29
CA ILE A 127 -5.01 4.65 14.23
C ILE A 127 -4.21 3.54 14.91
N THR A 128 -3.32 2.91 14.17
CA THR A 128 -2.47 1.83 14.68
C THR A 128 -1.00 2.12 14.44
N LEU A 129 -0.15 1.53 15.26
CA LEU A 129 1.29 1.55 15.01
C LEU A 129 1.61 0.66 13.81
N LYS A 130 2.51 1.14 12.95
CA LYS A 130 3.08 0.33 11.90
C LYS A 130 4.08 -0.65 12.50
N ASP A 131 3.65 -1.89 12.68
CA ASP A 131 4.49 -2.97 13.18
C ASP A 131 4.19 -4.25 12.40
N ASP A 132 5.06 -4.55 11.44
CA ASP A 132 4.93 -5.74 10.58
C ASP A 132 5.47 -7.01 11.26
N GLN A 133 5.96 -6.93 12.52
CA GLN A 133 6.60 -8.05 13.24
C GLN A 133 5.74 -8.63 14.36
N ARG A 134 4.55 -8.11 14.58
CA ARG A 134 3.61 -8.58 15.60
C ARG A 134 2.33 -9.16 15.01
#